data_93283e7e1ed8fcba70bf412c7cd6e171
#
_entry.id   93283e7e1ed8fcba70bf412c7cd6e171
#
_cell.length_a   1.000
_cell.length_b   1.000
_cell.length_c   1.000
_cell.angle_alpha   90.00
_cell.angle_beta   90.00
_cell.angle_gamma   90.00
#
_symmetry.space_group_name_H-M   'P 1'
#
loop_
_entity.id
_entity.type
_entity.pdbx_description
1 polymer ?
#
loop_
_entity_poly.entity_id
_entity_poly.type
_entity_poly.pdbx_seq_one_letter_code
_entity_poly.pdbx_strand_id
1 'polypeptide(L)'
;MIFRSRRVKAGLSSYVFRWSGGMIPYKIQRGLPEEMHQMLHQAMSIIEDHTCINFIEKTTEKNYVYMSYSEQGCFSHVGMVNRGRQKLNLGRGCWKFGTIVHELIHSIGFSHEHQRNDRDSYITIAYENVEEGKEHNFKLDREMGLEFSTYEIPYNYASVMHYGSMAFSDEDDEPTIIPKKLSEVSPKQVYYSAVDGDGRPVIGLRKLTWGDVRMINLMYKDHC
;
A
#
# COMPACT_ATOMS: atom_id res chain seq x y z
N MET A 1 5.19 20.16 -23.18
CA MET A 1 3.83 20.52 -22.74
C MET A 1 3.91 20.79 -21.24
N ILE A 2 3.77 22.04 -20.82
CA ILE A 2 4.06 22.49 -19.43
C ILE A 2 2.81 22.20 -18.60
N PHE A 3 2.90 21.27 -17.67
CA PHE A 3 1.83 21.03 -16.71
C PHE A 3 1.90 22.08 -15.59
N ARG A 4 0.91 22.99 -15.56
CA ARG A 4 0.72 23.90 -14.44
C ARG A 4 0.27 23.11 -13.22
N SER A 5 1.15 23.03 -12.23
CA SER A 5 0.86 22.49 -10.89
C SER A 5 -0.27 23.30 -10.25
N ARG A 6 -1.46 22.74 -10.15
CA ARG A 6 -2.39 23.11 -9.09
C ARG A 6 -1.99 22.30 -7.87
N ARG A 7 -1.58 22.98 -6.81
CA ARG A 7 -1.37 22.37 -5.48
C ARG A 7 -2.65 21.61 -5.07
N VAL A 8 -2.65 20.32 -5.28
CA VAL A 8 -3.62 19.43 -4.66
C VAL A 8 -3.06 19.10 -3.27
N LYS A 9 -3.60 19.72 -2.26
CA LYS A 9 -3.39 19.32 -0.86
C LYS A 9 -4.05 17.97 -0.70
N ALA A 10 -3.26 16.94 -0.59
CA ALA A 10 -3.55 15.63 -0.09
C ALA A 10 -3.28 14.45 -1.04
N GLY A 11 -2.37 13.62 -0.68
CA GLY A 11 -2.31 12.19 -0.86
C GLY A 11 -1.91 11.62 -2.20
N LEU A 12 -2.15 12.23 -3.31
CA LEU A 12 -1.83 11.66 -4.61
C LEU A 12 -1.34 12.75 -5.57
N SER A 13 -0.29 12.44 -6.32
CA SER A 13 0.15 13.30 -7.42
C SER A 13 -0.96 13.47 -8.44
N SER A 14 -0.83 14.46 -9.31
CA SER A 14 -1.78 14.76 -10.39
C SER A 14 -2.10 13.60 -11.34
N TYR A 15 -1.41 12.47 -11.22
CA TYR A 15 -1.58 11.28 -12.07
C TYR A 15 -2.47 10.21 -11.47
N VAL A 16 -2.73 10.24 -10.17
CA VAL A 16 -3.58 9.26 -9.50
C VAL A 16 -4.81 9.94 -8.96
N PHE A 17 -5.96 9.51 -9.45
CA PHE A 17 -7.24 10.07 -9.02
C PHE A 17 -7.78 9.28 -7.85
N ARG A 18 -8.49 9.97 -6.95
CA ARG A 18 -9.30 9.33 -5.92
C ARG A 18 -10.59 8.81 -6.54
N TRP A 19 -11.09 7.73 -5.99
CA TRP A 19 -12.41 7.24 -6.33
C TRP A 19 -13.47 8.20 -5.79
N SER A 20 -14.37 8.64 -6.65
CA SER A 20 -15.41 9.60 -6.27
C SER A 20 -16.30 9.01 -5.16
N GLY A 21 -16.50 9.77 -4.10
CA GLY A 21 -17.30 9.33 -2.95
C GLY A 21 -16.74 8.13 -2.19
N GLY A 22 -15.46 7.78 -2.37
CA GLY A 22 -14.90 6.55 -1.79
C GLY A 22 -15.46 5.27 -2.38
N MET A 23 -16.24 5.35 -3.46
CA MET A 23 -16.89 4.21 -4.12
C MET A 23 -15.95 3.58 -5.14
N ILE A 24 -15.58 2.31 -4.96
CA ILE A 24 -14.66 1.57 -5.82
C ILE A 24 -15.43 0.47 -6.58
N PRO A 25 -15.81 0.74 -7.83
CA PRO A 25 -16.44 -0.29 -8.64
C PRO A 25 -15.45 -1.41 -8.93
N TYR A 26 -15.88 -2.66 -8.74
CA TYR A 26 -15.01 -3.81 -9.00
C TYR A 26 -15.72 -4.89 -9.82
N LYS A 27 -14.93 -5.74 -10.45
CA LYS A 27 -15.38 -6.96 -11.11
C LYS A 27 -14.36 -8.06 -10.87
N ILE A 28 -14.83 -9.19 -10.38
CA ILE A 28 -14.00 -10.38 -10.16
C ILE A 28 -13.94 -11.21 -11.44
N GLN A 29 -12.77 -11.76 -11.75
CA GLN A 29 -12.55 -12.70 -12.85
C GLN A 29 -13.43 -13.94 -12.61
N ARG A 30 -14.10 -14.41 -13.67
CA ARG A 30 -14.92 -15.62 -13.60
C ARG A 30 -14.07 -16.85 -13.27
N GLY A 31 -14.67 -17.78 -12.50
CA GLY A 31 -14.02 -19.05 -12.15
C GLY A 31 -13.11 -18.98 -10.94
N LEU A 32 -13.14 -17.88 -10.17
CA LEU A 32 -12.46 -17.83 -8.89
C LEU A 32 -13.05 -18.89 -7.94
N PRO A 33 -12.24 -19.75 -7.28
CA PRO A 33 -12.72 -20.71 -6.30
C PRO A 33 -13.47 -20.01 -5.15
N GLU A 34 -14.48 -20.66 -4.61
CA GLU A 34 -15.37 -20.09 -3.59
C GLU A 34 -14.62 -19.64 -2.34
N GLU A 35 -13.65 -20.42 -1.86
CA GLU A 35 -12.82 -20.04 -0.71
C GLU A 35 -12.06 -18.74 -0.95
N MET A 36 -11.51 -18.57 -2.16
CA MET A 36 -10.80 -17.34 -2.53
C MET A 36 -11.75 -16.16 -2.68
N HIS A 37 -12.97 -16.43 -3.18
CA HIS A 37 -14.02 -15.43 -3.27
C HIS A 37 -14.42 -14.90 -1.88
N GLN A 38 -14.63 -15.81 -0.93
CA GLN A 38 -14.94 -15.45 0.45
C GLN A 38 -13.82 -14.64 1.12
N MET A 39 -12.55 -15.05 0.93
CA MET A 39 -11.40 -14.33 1.48
C MET A 39 -11.28 -12.91 0.92
N LEU A 40 -11.55 -12.73 -0.37
CA LEU A 40 -11.54 -11.43 -1.02
C LEU A 40 -12.65 -10.52 -0.45
N HIS A 41 -13.86 -11.04 -0.29
CA HIS A 41 -14.97 -10.29 0.32
C HIS A 41 -14.70 -9.95 1.78
N GLN A 42 -14.11 -10.85 2.57
CA GLN A 42 -13.70 -10.55 3.93
C GLN A 42 -12.65 -9.43 3.98
N ALA A 43 -11.71 -9.41 3.03
CA ALA A 43 -10.69 -8.36 2.95
C ALA A 43 -11.27 -7.00 2.52
N MET A 44 -12.30 -6.99 1.67
CA MET A 44 -13.05 -5.76 1.37
C MET A 44 -13.83 -5.29 2.58
N SER A 45 -14.58 -6.18 3.24
CA SER A 45 -15.41 -5.85 4.41
C SER A 45 -14.59 -5.23 5.53
N ILE A 46 -13.41 -5.76 5.87
CA ILE A 46 -12.62 -5.16 6.96
C ILE A 46 -12.16 -3.73 6.65
N ILE A 47 -11.97 -3.39 5.38
CA ILE A 47 -11.67 -2.02 4.96
C ILE A 47 -12.92 -1.14 5.07
N GLU A 48 -14.06 -1.62 4.59
CA GLU A 48 -15.35 -0.92 4.62
C GLU A 48 -15.81 -0.64 6.04
N ASP A 49 -15.66 -1.61 6.95
CA ASP A 49 -16.08 -1.50 8.35
C ASP A 49 -15.33 -0.40 9.13
N HIS A 50 -14.12 -0.01 8.67
CA HIS A 50 -13.25 0.91 9.39
C HIS A 50 -12.97 2.20 8.64
N THR A 51 -13.37 2.30 7.38
CA THR A 51 -13.07 3.45 6.52
C THR A 51 -14.31 3.93 5.75
N CYS A 52 -14.18 5.06 5.07
CA CYS A 52 -15.22 5.58 4.17
C CYS A 52 -15.20 4.93 2.78
N ILE A 53 -14.40 3.91 2.57
CA ILE A 53 -14.33 3.20 1.29
C ILE A 53 -15.48 2.21 1.20
N ASN A 54 -16.07 2.11 0.00
CA ASN A 54 -17.08 1.10 -0.32
C ASN A 54 -16.73 0.42 -1.64
N PHE A 55 -16.63 -0.88 -1.63
CA PHE A 55 -16.45 -1.69 -2.84
C PHE A 55 -17.82 -2.05 -3.39
N ILE A 56 -18.11 -1.66 -4.63
CA ILE A 56 -19.41 -1.93 -5.28
C ILE A 56 -19.21 -2.78 -6.53
N GLU A 57 -20.08 -3.74 -6.75
CA GLU A 57 -20.06 -4.49 -8.00
C GLU A 57 -20.30 -3.57 -9.19
N LYS A 58 -19.42 -3.66 -10.20
CA LYS A 58 -19.52 -2.87 -11.41
C LYS A 58 -20.79 -3.15 -12.19
N THR A 59 -21.54 -2.10 -12.51
CA THR A 59 -22.68 -2.13 -13.42
C THR A 59 -22.39 -1.35 -14.71
N THR A 60 -22.40 -0.01 -14.64
CA THR A 60 -22.22 0.90 -15.78
C THR A 60 -20.95 1.75 -15.68
N GLU A 61 -20.24 1.70 -14.56
CA GLU A 61 -19.08 2.54 -14.27
C GLU A 61 -17.99 2.34 -15.32
N LYS A 62 -17.46 3.47 -15.84
CA LYS A 62 -16.37 3.46 -16.81
C LYS A 62 -15.07 2.97 -16.20
N ASN A 63 -14.71 3.52 -15.01
CA ASN A 63 -13.50 3.15 -14.29
C ASN A 63 -13.85 2.11 -13.23
N TYR A 64 -13.08 1.03 -13.19
CA TYR A 64 -13.29 -0.05 -12.22
C TYR A 64 -12.04 -0.90 -12.04
N VAL A 65 -11.94 -1.55 -10.88
CA VAL A 65 -10.90 -2.52 -10.56
C VAL A 65 -11.32 -3.90 -11.06
N TYR A 66 -10.51 -4.49 -11.92
CA TYR A 66 -10.68 -5.88 -12.35
C TYR A 66 -9.75 -6.78 -11.53
N MET A 67 -10.34 -7.54 -10.63
CA MET A 67 -9.64 -8.44 -9.73
C MET A 67 -9.42 -9.77 -10.45
N SER A 68 -8.17 -10.07 -10.76
CA SER A 68 -7.73 -11.26 -11.50
C SER A 68 -6.81 -12.14 -10.66
N TYR A 69 -6.64 -13.39 -11.09
CA TYR A 69 -5.76 -14.37 -10.45
C TYR A 69 -4.90 -15.16 -11.47
N SER A 70 -4.89 -14.71 -12.71
CA SER A 70 -4.34 -15.45 -13.84
C SER A 70 -2.86 -15.18 -14.13
N GLU A 71 -2.27 -14.16 -13.53
CA GLU A 71 -0.88 -13.78 -13.73
C GLU A 71 -0.03 -14.13 -12.51
N GLN A 72 1.28 -14.25 -12.70
CA GLN A 72 2.20 -14.39 -11.57
C GLN A 72 2.28 -13.08 -10.78
N GLY A 73 2.47 -13.21 -9.46
CA GLY A 73 2.67 -12.09 -8.56
C GLY A 73 1.38 -11.43 -8.07
N CYS A 74 1.56 -10.61 -7.06
CA CYS A 74 0.54 -9.80 -6.43
C CYS A 74 0.84 -8.34 -6.80
N PHE A 75 -0.10 -7.68 -7.45
CA PHE A 75 0.07 -6.28 -7.82
C PHE A 75 -1.27 -5.58 -8.06
N SER A 76 -1.28 -4.29 -7.82
CA SER A 76 -2.39 -3.40 -8.13
C SER A 76 -1.89 -2.07 -8.68
N HIS A 77 -2.74 -1.37 -9.42
CA HIS A 77 -2.53 0.03 -9.69
C HIS A 77 -2.83 0.86 -8.43
N VAL A 78 -2.08 1.94 -8.25
CA VAL A 78 -2.29 2.85 -7.12
C VAL A 78 -3.39 3.85 -7.46
N GLY A 79 -4.50 3.81 -6.72
CA GLY A 79 -5.66 4.66 -6.91
C GLY A 79 -6.39 4.45 -8.23
N MET A 80 -7.23 5.41 -8.62
CA MET A 80 -7.97 5.35 -9.87
C MET A 80 -7.13 5.88 -11.04
N VAL A 81 -6.79 5.03 -12.01
CA VAL A 81 -5.98 5.41 -13.19
C VAL A 81 -6.75 6.25 -14.20
N ASN A 82 -8.08 6.28 -14.12
CA ASN A 82 -8.98 7.01 -15.01
C ASN A 82 -8.85 6.66 -16.52
N ARG A 83 -8.58 5.41 -16.82
CA ARG A 83 -8.43 4.86 -18.19
C ARG A 83 -9.35 3.66 -18.44
N GLY A 84 -10.44 3.56 -17.69
CA GLY A 84 -11.36 2.43 -17.74
C GLY A 84 -10.94 1.32 -16.78
N ARG A 85 -10.91 0.09 -17.28
CA ARG A 85 -10.52 -1.09 -16.48
C ARG A 85 -9.07 -0.99 -16.03
N GLN A 86 -8.84 -1.09 -14.73
CA GLN A 86 -7.51 -1.28 -14.13
C GLN A 86 -7.43 -2.64 -13.41
N LYS A 87 -6.23 -3.21 -13.38
CA LYS A 87 -6.02 -4.56 -12.84
C LYS A 87 -5.57 -4.51 -11.38
N LEU A 88 -6.13 -5.44 -10.60
CA LEU A 88 -5.59 -5.94 -9.34
C LEU A 88 -5.39 -7.44 -9.52
N ASN A 89 -4.17 -7.94 -9.39
CA ASN A 89 -3.88 -9.36 -9.61
C ASN A 89 -3.44 -10.05 -8.32
N LEU A 90 -4.07 -11.18 -8.05
CA LEU A 90 -3.80 -12.05 -6.90
C LEU A 90 -3.40 -13.44 -7.44
N GLY A 91 -2.19 -13.54 -8.00
CA GLY A 91 -1.69 -14.78 -8.57
C GLY A 91 -1.36 -15.85 -7.51
N ARG A 92 -0.70 -16.91 -7.95
CA ARG A 92 -0.30 -18.01 -7.05
C ARG A 92 0.58 -17.46 -5.91
N GLY A 93 0.23 -17.80 -4.67
CA GLY A 93 0.93 -17.35 -3.45
C GLY A 93 0.43 -16.04 -2.86
N CYS A 94 -0.49 -15.32 -3.55
CA CYS A 94 -1.05 -14.05 -3.07
C CYS A 94 -2.28 -14.22 -2.14
N TRP A 95 -2.82 -15.43 -2.04
CA TRP A 95 -4.04 -15.73 -1.29
C TRP A 95 -3.76 -15.88 0.21
N LYS A 96 -3.20 -14.80 0.77
CA LYS A 96 -3.04 -14.57 2.20
C LYS A 96 -3.79 -13.29 2.51
N PHE A 97 -4.59 -13.31 3.57
CA PHE A 97 -5.49 -12.20 3.93
C PHE A 97 -4.80 -10.82 3.91
N GLY A 98 -3.64 -10.70 4.58
CA GLY A 98 -2.89 -9.44 4.61
C GLY A 98 -2.35 -9.00 3.24
N THR A 99 -2.05 -9.94 2.32
CA THR A 99 -1.64 -9.61 0.96
C THR A 99 -2.82 -9.07 0.15
N ILE A 100 -3.99 -9.67 0.29
CA ILE A 100 -5.21 -9.20 -0.38
C ILE A 100 -5.56 -7.78 0.10
N VAL A 101 -5.53 -7.53 1.41
CA VAL A 101 -5.73 -6.19 1.99
C VAL A 101 -4.71 -5.19 1.44
N HIS A 102 -3.44 -5.58 1.33
CA HIS A 102 -2.37 -4.75 0.76
C HIS A 102 -2.69 -4.31 -0.68
N GLU A 103 -3.06 -5.23 -1.55
CA GLU A 103 -3.38 -4.92 -2.94
C GLU A 103 -4.65 -4.07 -3.07
N LEU A 104 -5.64 -4.29 -2.19
CA LEU A 104 -6.83 -3.44 -2.13
C LEU A 104 -6.46 -2.01 -1.71
N ILE A 105 -5.56 -1.82 -0.74
CA ILE A 105 -5.13 -0.49 -0.30
C ILE A 105 -4.33 0.23 -1.39
N HIS A 106 -3.54 -0.48 -2.21
CA HIS A 106 -2.99 0.11 -3.43
C HIS A 106 -4.10 0.63 -4.32
N SER A 107 -5.15 -0.14 -4.58
CA SER A 107 -6.27 0.30 -5.43
C SER A 107 -7.03 1.50 -4.86
N ILE A 108 -7.03 1.70 -3.56
CA ILE A 108 -7.59 2.88 -2.87
C ILE A 108 -6.74 4.13 -3.16
N GLY A 109 -5.40 3.99 -3.24
CA GLY A 109 -4.53 5.10 -3.59
C GLY A 109 -3.25 5.24 -2.77
N PHE A 110 -2.78 4.20 -2.11
CA PHE A 110 -1.58 4.25 -1.26
C PHE A 110 -0.39 3.53 -1.88
N SER A 111 0.78 4.16 -1.76
CA SER A 111 2.10 3.57 -2.04
C SER A 111 2.59 2.77 -0.82
N HIS A 112 3.81 2.25 -0.91
CA HIS A 112 4.40 1.52 0.21
C HIS A 112 4.92 2.47 1.30
N GLU A 113 4.83 2.04 2.55
CA GLU A 113 5.29 2.83 3.69
C GLU A 113 6.80 3.11 3.64
N HIS A 114 7.63 2.14 3.22
CA HIS A 114 9.08 2.31 3.09
C HIS A 114 9.50 3.24 1.92
N GLN A 115 8.57 3.66 1.06
CA GLN A 115 8.82 4.63 -0.03
C GLN A 115 8.51 6.07 0.38
N ARG A 116 8.00 6.31 1.59
CA ARG A 116 7.73 7.65 2.12
C ARG A 116 8.99 8.51 2.06
N ASN A 117 8.80 9.79 1.77
CA ASN A 117 9.90 10.75 1.64
C ASN A 117 10.68 11.02 2.94
N ASP A 118 10.12 10.64 4.08
CA ASP A 118 10.74 10.77 5.40
C ASP A 118 11.29 9.43 5.94
N ARG A 119 11.22 8.33 5.16
CA ARG A 119 11.57 6.97 5.60
C ARG A 119 12.99 6.84 6.14
N ASP A 120 13.94 7.61 5.60
CA ASP A 120 15.35 7.54 6.01
C ASP A 120 15.59 8.02 7.46
N SER A 121 14.59 8.67 8.07
CA SER A 121 14.59 8.95 9.52
C SER A 121 14.24 7.72 10.37
N TYR A 122 13.73 6.66 9.78
CA TYR A 122 13.16 5.50 10.47
C TYR A 122 13.80 4.17 10.07
N ILE A 123 14.22 4.03 8.83
CA ILE A 123 14.83 2.81 8.28
C ILE A 123 16.12 3.15 7.52
N THR A 124 16.96 2.14 7.35
CA THR A 124 18.10 2.16 6.43
C THR A 124 17.84 1.12 5.34
N ILE A 125 18.14 1.45 4.09
CA ILE A 125 18.16 0.48 3.00
C ILE A 125 19.59 0.02 2.78
N ALA A 126 19.83 -1.27 2.95
CA ALA A 126 21.10 -1.93 2.65
C ALA A 126 21.09 -2.33 1.17
N TYR A 127 21.46 -1.39 0.31
CA TYR A 127 21.44 -1.60 -1.14
C TYR A 127 22.40 -2.70 -1.60
N GLU A 128 23.47 -2.94 -0.83
CA GLU A 128 24.42 -4.03 -1.03
C GLU A 128 23.79 -5.44 -0.96
N ASN A 129 22.68 -5.55 -0.25
CA ASN A 129 21.94 -6.81 -0.08
C ASN A 129 20.75 -6.95 -1.05
N VAL A 130 20.54 -5.95 -1.91
CA VAL A 130 19.41 -5.95 -2.85
C VAL A 130 19.76 -6.69 -4.11
N GLU A 131 18.91 -7.64 -4.54
CA GLU A 131 19.00 -8.35 -5.83
C GLU A 131 19.20 -7.35 -6.98
N GLU A 132 20.18 -7.63 -7.85
CA GLU A 132 20.53 -6.77 -8.99
C GLU A 132 19.29 -6.44 -9.85
N GLY A 133 19.09 -5.17 -10.14
CA GLY A 133 17.97 -4.66 -10.93
C GLY A 133 16.67 -4.46 -10.13
N LYS A 134 16.64 -4.74 -8.82
CA LYS A 134 15.49 -4.51 -7.93
C LYS A 134 15.59 -3.24 -7.11
N GLU A 135 16.65 -2.47 -7.21
CA GLU A 135 16.90 -1.26 -6.43
C GLU A 135 15.79 -0.21 -6.62
N HIS A 136 15.15 -0.24 -7.79
CA HIS A 136 14.04 0.67 -8.11
C HIS A 136 12.83 0.52 -7.15
N ASN A 137 12.68 -0.66 -6.50
CA ASN A 137 11.60 -0.90 -5.53
C ASN A 137 11.81 -0.14 -4.22
N PHE A 138 13.02 0.35 -3.96
CA PHE A 138 13.38 1.10 -2.77
C PHE A 138 13.48 2.61 -2.99
N LYS A 139 13.13 3.11 -4.18
CA LYS A 139 13.07 4.54 -4.46
C LYS A 139 12.01 5.22 -3.60
N LEU A 140 12.31 6.45 -3.21
CA LEU A 140 11.33 7.32 -2.56
C LEU A 140 10.23 7.73 -3.54
N ASP A 141 9.03 7.99 -3.05
CA ASP A 141 7.91 8.45 -3.88
C ASP A 141 8.29 9.67 -4.71
N ARG A 142 9.01 10.66 -4.14
CA ARG A 142 9.49 11.85 -4.86
C ARG A 142 10.45 11.52 -6.00
N GLU A 143 11.26 10.47 -5.88
CA GLU A 143 12.20 10.04 -6.93
C GLU A 143 11.46 9.39 -8.10
N MET A 144 10.27 8.88 -7.84
CA MET A 144 9.36 8.36 -8.87
C MET A 144 8.42 9.43 -9.44
N GLY A 145 8.59 10.69 -9.03
CA GLY A 145 7.72 11.80 -9.43
C GLY A 145 6.33 11.76 -8.79
N LEU A 146 6.20 11.04 -7.67
CA LEU A 146 4.96 10.91 -6.93
C LEU A 146 4.99 11.80 -5.69
N GLU A 147 3.88 12.48 -5.43
CA GLU A 147 3.71 13.30 -4.23
C GLU A 147 2.60 12.70 -3.37
N PHE A 148 2.98 11.98 -2.32
CA PHE A 148 2.05 11.49 -1.31
C PHE A 148 2.11 12.37 -0.06
N SER A 149 0.95 12.66 0.51
CA SER A 149 0.86 13.29 1.83
C SER A 149 0.91 12.21 2.92
N THR A 150 1.69 12.46 3.95
CA THR A 150 1.63 11.64 5.17
C THR A 150 0.46 12.02 6.06
N TYR A 151 -0.29 13.08 5.74
CA TYR A 151 -1.35 13.65 6.58
C TYR A 151 -0.92 13.88 8.04
N GLU A 152 0.37 14.12 8.25
CA GLU A 152 0.99 14.21 9.59
C GLU A 152 0.86 12.92 10.42
N ILE A 153 0.52 11.81 9.77
CA ILE A 153 0.51 10.49 10.41
C ILE A 153 1.96 10.05 10.61
N PRO A 154 2.34 9.67 11.83
CA PRO A 154 3.67 9.16 12.13
C PRO A 154 4.03 7.94 11.27
N TYR A 155 5.34 7.69 11.09
CA TYR A 155 5.82 6.52 10.37
C TYR A 155 5.31 5.23 11.02
N ASN A 156 4.81 4.32 10.18
CA ASN A 156 4.10 3.14 10.65
C ASN A 156 4.86 1.86 10.28
N TYR A 157 5.77 1.42 11.13
CA TYR A 157 6.51 0.17 10.97
C TYR A 157 5.61 -1.06 10.84
N ALA A 158 4.43 -1.02 11.46
CA ALA A 158 3.46 -2.11 11.43
C ALA A 158 2.48 -2.04 10.25
N SER A 159 2.58 -1.02 9.39
CA SER A 159 1.68 -0.83 8.25
C SER A 159 1.59 -2.09 7.39
N VAL A 160 0.37 -2.40 6.94
CA VAL A 160 0.16 -3.43 5.92
C VAL A 160 0.89 -3.11 4.62
N MET A 161 1.20 -1.82 4.38
CA MET A 161 1.93 -1.33 3.20
C MET A 161 3.45 -1.34 3.38
N HIS A 162 3.98 -1.75 4.54
CA HIS A 162 5.42 -1.84 4.77
C HIS A 162 5.99 -3.15 4.22
N TYR A 163 7.11 -3.08 3.49
CA TYR A 163 7.86 -4.28 3.13
C TYR A 163 8.47 -4.95 4.37
N GLY A 164 8.67 -6.26 4.28
CA GLY A 164 9.47 -6.98 5.27
C GLY A 164 10.97 -6.71 5.10
N SER A 165 11.75 -7.04 6.13
CA SER A 165 13.19 -6.80 6.15
C SER A 165 13.96 -7.49 5.02
N MET A 166 13.47 -8.63 4.55
CA MET A 166 14.11 -9.47 3.52
C MET A 166 13.54 -9.23 2.11
N ALA A 167 12.81 -8.14 1.89
CA ALA A 167 12.19 -7.87 0.59
C ALA A 167 13.27 -7.66 -0.49
N PHE A 168 13.24 -8.46 -1.57
CA PHE A 168 14.22 -8.43 -2.65
C PHE A 168 15.67 -8.61 -2.20
N SER A 169 15.90 -9.39 -1.14
CA SER A 169 17.24 -9.80 -0.73
C SER A 169 17.87 -10.69 -1.79
N ASP A 170 19.13 -10.45 -2.12
CA ASP A 170 19.92 -11.28 -3.02
C ASP A 170 20.32 -12.60 -2.33
N GLU A 171 20.64 -12.51 -1.04
CA GLU A 171 20.92 -13.66 -0.17
C GLU A 171 19.88 -13.72 0.94
N ASP A 172 19.35 -14.93 1.23
CA ASP A 172 18.22 -15.14 2.13
C ASP A 172 18.48 -14.70 3.58
N ASP A 173 19.74 -14.44 3.96
CA ASP A 173 20.14 -14.17 5.34
C ASP A 173 20.44 -12.68 5.62
N GLU A 174 20.48 -11.82 4.60
CA GLU A 174 20.85 -10.41 4.78
C GLU A 174 19.67 -9.45 4.52
N PRO A 175 19.32 -8.63 5.50
CA PRO A 175 18.18 -7.73 5.36
C PRO A 175 18.47 -6.57 4.39
N THR A 176 17.49 -6.28 3.53
CA THR A 176 17.49 -5.12 2.64
C THR A 176 16.91 -3.87 3.34
N ILE A 177 16.01 -4.06 4.32
CA ILE A 177 15.44 -2.98 5.11
C ILE A 177 15.76 -3.20 6.58
N ILE A 178 16.47 -2.26 7.17
CA ILE A 178 16.90 -2.30 8.58
C ILE A 178 16.19 -1.18 9.34
N PRO A 179 15.19 -1.49 10.18
CA PRO A 179 14.60 -0.50 11.08
C PRO A 179 15.63 0.07 12.03
N LYS A 180 15.61 1.38 12.26
CA LYS A 180 16.43 2.00 13.30
C LYS A 180 15.91 1.62 14.68
N LYS A 181 16.79 1.57 15.68
CA LYS A 181 16.36 1.36 17.07
C LYS A 181 15.43 2.50 17.50
N LEU A 182 14.43 2.20 18.32
CA LEU A 182 13.51 3.22 18.81
C LEU A 182 14.21 4.36 19.54
N SER A 183 15.35 4.07 20.19
CA SER A 183 16.22 5.07 20.84
C SER A 183 16.90 6.03 19.85
N GLU A 184 17.04 5.64 18.59
CA GLU A 184 17.68 6.43 17.53
C GLU A 184 16.67 7.30 16.75
N VAL A 185 15.38 6.97 16.88
CA VAL A 185 14.30 7.69 16.21
C VAL A 185 13.91 8.89 17.06
N SER A 186 13.89 10.09 16.45
CA SER A 186 13.42 11.30 17.12
C SER A 186 12.05 11.07 17.80
N PRO A 187 11.73 11.70 18.93
CA PRO A 187 10.55 11.43 19.77
C PRO A 187 9.19 11.70 19.11
N LYS A 188 9.15 11.81 17.80
CA LYS A 188 7.89 11.72 17.06
C LYS A 188 7.30 10.35 17.32
N GLN A 189 6.05 10.32 17.74
CA GLN A 189 5.31 9.10 17.91
C GLN A 189 5.39 8.26 16.62
N VAL A 190 5.78 6.98 16.73
CA VAL A 190 5.79 6.01 15.64
C VAL A 190 4.84 4.87 15.96
N TYR A 191 4.29 4.23 14.93
CA TYR A 191 3.48 3.04 15.12
C TYR A 191 4.33 1.79 14.89
N TYR A 192 4.30 0.88 15.84
CA TYR A 192 4.92 -0.44 15.75
C TYR A 192 4.11 -1.46 16.57
N SER A 193 4.22 -2.74 16.24
CA SER A 193 3.50 -3.81 16.93
C SER A 193 4.39 -4.57 17.92
N ALA A 194 5.67 -4.67 17.61
CA ALA A 194 6.66 -5.40 18.39
C ALA A 194 8.06 -4.86 18.11
N VAL A 195 9.01 -5.20 18.96
CA VAL A 195 10.45 -5.00 18.75
C VAL A 195 11.15 -6.35 18.80
N ASP A 196 12.27 -6.47 18.10
CA ASP A 196 13.19 -7.60 18.18
C ASP A 196 14.12 -7.51 19.41
N GLY A 197 15.04 -8.48 19.53
CA GLY A 197 16.01 -8.55 20.60
C GLY A 197 16.99 -7.35 20.69
N ASP A 198 17.16 -6.60 19.58
CA ASP A 198 17.99 -5.42 19.48
C ASP A 198 17.24 -4.10 19.73
N GLY A 199 15.94 -4.16 20.03
CA GLY A 199 15.08 -2.98 20.21
C GLY A 199 14.68 -2.29 18.91
N ARG A 200 14.67 -3.02 17.77
CA ARG A 200 14.23 -2.54 16.46
C ARG A 200 12.78 -2.92 16.22
N PRO A 201 11.95 -2.03 15.64
CA PRO A 201 10.58 -2.38 15.26
C PRO A 201 10.52 -3.52 14.24
N VAL A 202 9.60 -4.48 14.46
CA VAL A 202 9.31 -5.56 13.51
C VAL A 202 8.46 -4.99 12.37
N ILE A 203 8.85 -5.28 11.13
CA ILE A 203 8.19 -4.79 9.90
C ILE A 203 7.65 -5.93 9.04
N GLY A 204 6.83 -5.60 8.03
CA GLY A 204 6.31 -6.58 7.06
C GLY A 204 5.24 -7.51 7.61
N LEU A 205 4.53 -7.12 8.66
CA LEU A 205 3.54 -7.96 9.35
C LEU A 205 2.26 -8.22 8.54
N ARG A 206 2.03 -7.47 7.47
CA ARG A 206 0.85 -7.60 6.59
C ARG A 206 -0.48 -7.58 7.35
N LYS A 207 -0.61 -6.71 8.35
CA LYS A 207 -1.84 -6.49 9.11
C LYS A 207 -2.32 -5.06 8.90
N LEU A 208 -3.63 -4.91 8.66
CA LEU A 208 -4.26 -3.58 8.66
C LEU A 208 -4.16 -2.97 10.06
N THR A 209 -3.60 -1.78 10.15
CA THR A 209 -3.39 -1.08 11.41
C THR A 209 -4.30 0.14 11.52
N TRP A 210 -4.43 0.65 12.73
CA TRP A 210 -5.12 1.91 12.96
C TRP A 210 -4.50 3.09 12.17
N GLY A 211 -3.16 3.09 11.99
CA GLY A 211 -2.47 4.09 11.17
C GLY A 211 -2.91 4.04 9.70
N ASP A 212 -3.03 2.84 9.13
CA ASP A 212 -3.51 2.64 7.76
C ASP A 212 -4.95 3.13 7.61
N VAL A 213 -5.84 2.73 8.53
CA VAL A 213 -7.24 3.16 8.56
C VAL A 213 -7.36 4.69 8.64
N ARG A 214 -6.60 5.31 9.54
CA ARG A 214 -6.61 6.76 9.70
C ARG A 214 -6.11 7.48 8.45
N MET A 215 -5.08 6.95 7.80
CA MET A 215 -4.56 7.49 6.55
C MET A 215 -5.62 7.48 5.45
N ILE A 216 -6.35 6.36 5.29
CA ILE A 216 -7.44 6.21 4.33
C ILE A 216 -8.55 7.23 4.63
N ASN A 217 -9.01 7.33 5.86
CA ASN A 217 -10.08 8.26 6.24
C ASN A 217 -9.67 9.72 6.05
N LEU A 218 -8.40 10.08 6.29
CA LEU A 218 -7.91 11.43 6.00
C LEU A 218 -7.81 11.72 4.51
N MET A 219 -7.44 10.74 3.69
CA MET A 219 -7.43 10.88 2.24
C MET A 219 -8.83 11.13 1.67
N TYR A 220 -9.82 10.48 2.22
CA TYR A 220 -11.22 10.53 1.76
C TYR A 220 -12.14 11.35 2.66
N LYS A 221 -11.60 12.19 3.56
CA LYS A 221 -12.34 12.94 4.58
C LYS A 221 -13.52 13.76 4.04
N ASP A 222 -13.45 14.21 2.79
CA ASP A 222 -14.52 14.99 2.17
C ASP A 222 -15.67 14.07 1.68
N HIS A 223 -15.53 12.77 1.84
CA HIS A 223 -16.48 11.73 1.42
C HIS A 223 -16.94 10.85 2.60
N CYS A 224 -16.34 11.05 3.77
CA CYS A 224 -16.78 10.47 5.04
C CYS A 224 -17.85 11.34 5.66
#